data_7a2d35256e00a5ad0fb26727593ce0e3
#
_entry.id   7a2d35256e00a5ad0fb26727593ce0e3
#
_cell.length_a   1.000
_cell.length_b   1.000
_cell.length_c   1.000
_cell.angle_alpha   90.00
_cell.angle_beta   90.00
_cell.angle_gamma   90.00
#
_symmetry.space_group_name_H-M   'P 1'
#
loop_
_entity.id
_entity.type
_entity.pdbx_description
1 polymer ?
#
loop_
_entity_poly.entity_id
_entity_poly.type
_entity_poly.pdbx_seq_one_letter_code
_entity_poly.pdbx_strand_id
1 'polypeptide(L)'
;MQTQYEQDQQTSVTSFDAIVIGAGVGGMYALHHLRDELGLRVRGFDGASDVGGTWWYNRYPGARVDAPSTPFYAYTFSAELAQEWSWSETQSTSAQVRTYLEHVADRFDLR
;
A
#
# COMPACT_ATOMS: atom_id res chain seq x y z
N MET A 1 24.35 -6.15 -0.23
CA MET A 1 24.84 -6.30 0.66
C MET A 1 25.38 -6.70 1.09
N GLN A 2 25.73 -6.70 1.58
CA GLN A 2 26.56 -6.96 2.31
C GLN A 2 27.09 -7.25 2.57
N THR A 3 27.54 -6.93 3.01
CA THR A 3 28.34 -7.20 3.78
C THR A 3 28.75 -6.87 4.28
N GLN A 4 28.81 -6.40 4.58
CA GLN A 4 29.32 -6.24 5.38
C GLN A 4 29.04 -6.59 5.71
N TYR A 5 28.81 -6.67 5.46
CA TYR A 5 28.90 -7.20 6.11
C TYR A 5 29.00 -7.53 6.22
N GLU A 6 28.79 -7.49 6.01
CA GLU A 6 29.12 -7.88 6.56
C GLU A 6 29.32 -7.54 7.02
N GLN A 7 29.39 -7.05 7.17
CA GLN A 7 29.66 -6.60 7.88
C GLN A 7 29.31 -5.98 8.36
N ASP A 8 29.44 -5.58 8.50
CA ASP A 8 29.24 -5.27 9.04
C ASP A 8 28.72 -5.67 8.89
N GLN A 9 28.71 -6.22 8.51
CA GLN A 9 28.47 -6.72 8.57
C GLN A 9 28.10 -7.08 8.68
N GLN A 10 28.43 -7.35 8.58
CA GLN A 10 28.20 -7.60 9.01
C GLN A 10 27.61 -7.62 9.30
N THR A 11 27.87 -8.11 8.85
CA THR A 11 27.41 -8.04 9.22
C THR A 11 26.34 -7.54 9.35
N SER A 12 26.04 -7.40 8.87
CA SER A 12 25.07 -6.61 9.53
C SER A 12 23.67 -7.15 9.33
N VAL A 13 23.01 -7.46 10.41
CA VAL A 13 21.63 -7.91 10.45
C VAL A 13 20.74 -6.67 10.45
N THR A 14 19.82 -6.59 9.48
CA THR A 14 18.76 -5.59 9.50
C THR A 14 17.61 -6.12 10.33
N SER A 15 17.21 -5.37 11.35
CA SER A 15 16.11 -5.80 12.22
C SER A 15 14.95 -4.81 12.17
N PHE A 16 13.73 -5.34 12.22
CA PHE A 16 12.50 -4.56 12.19
C PHE A 16 11.62 -4.93 13.37
N ASP A 17 10.78 -4.00 13.78
CA ASP A 17 9.80 -4.24 14.84
C ASP A 17 8.60 -5.00 14.29
N ALA A 18 8.29 -4.82 13.01
CA ALA A 18 7.17 -5.49 12.37
C ALA A 18 7.45 -5.70 10.88
N ILE A 19 6.85 -6.74 10.35
CA ILE A 19 6.88 -7.08 8.92
C ILE A 19 5.43 -7.13 8.44
N VAL A 20 5.15 -6.48 7.30
CA VAL A 20 3.83 -6.51 6.67
C VAL A 20 3.93 -7.31 5.38
N ILE A 21 3.13 -8.34 5.25
CA ILE A 21 3.06 -9.16 4.05
C ILE A 21 1.83 -8.76 3.25
N GLY A 22 2.05 -8.26 2.05
CA GLY A 22 1.01 -7.82 1.15
C GLY A 22 0.96 -6.30 1.02
N ALA A 23 0.77 -5.82 -0.20
CA ALA A 23 0.70 -4.39 -0.52
C ALA A 23 -0.65 -4.01 -1.12
N GLY A 24 -1.72 -4.66 -0.67
CA GLY A 24 -3.08 -4.27 -0.98
C GLY A 24 -3.58 -3.20 -0.01
N VAL A 25 -4.89 -3.01 0.01
CA VAL A 25 -5.53 -1.98 0.84
C VAL A 25 -5.16 -2.12 2.32
N GLY A 26 -5.26 -3.34 2.85
CA GLY A 26 -4.96 -3.59 4.26
C GLY A 26 -3.49 -3.46 4.58
N GLY A 27 -2.62 -4.02 3.74
CA GLY A 27 -1.17 -3.98 3.96
C GLY A 27 -0.61 -2.57 3.90
N MET A 28 -1.08 -1.76 2.97
CA MET A 28 -0.66 -0.37 2.85
C MET A 28 -1.05 0.44 4.09
N TYR A 29 -2.26 0.25 4.59
CA TYR A 29 -2.68 0.92 5.82
C TYR A 29 -1.87 0.43 7.02
N ALA A 30 -1.63 -0.87 7.13
CA ALA A 30 -0.84 -1.42 8.22
C ALA A 30 0.57 -0.82 8.24
N LEU A 31 1.20 -0.73 7.07
CA LEU A 31 2.53 -0.12 6.97
C LEU A 31 2.52 1.33 7.45
N HIS A 32 1.56 2.12 6.98
CA HIS A 32 1.39 3.50 7.39
C HIS A 32 1.16 3.63 8.90
N HIS A 33 0.23 2.86 9.43
CA HIS A 33 -0.15 2.94 10.84
C HIS A 33 1.01 2.55 11.75
N LEU A 34 1.65 1.42 11.46
CA LEU A 34 2.74 0.93 12.30
C LEU A 34 3.96 1.84 12.25
N ARG A 35 4.30 2.36 11.07
CA ARG A 35 5.48 3.21 10.90
C ARG A 35 5.22 4.64 11.33
N ASP A 36 4.16 5.26 10.79
CA ASP A 36 3.97 6.72 10.90
C ASP A 36 3.19 7.12 12.14
N GLU A 37 2.30 6.28 12.62
CA GLU A 37 1.50 6.58 13.81
C GLU A 37 2.08 5.96 15.07
N LEU A 38 2.64 4.74 14.99
CA LEU A 38 3.21 4.07 16.15
C LEU A 38 4.73 4.18 16.25
N GLY A 39 5.38 4.71 15.22
CA GLY A 39 6.82 4.96 15.24
C GLY A 39 7.69 3.70 15.19
N LEU A 40 7.16 2.59 14.71
CA LEU A 40 7.90 1.34 14.62
C LEU A 40 8.75 1.29 13.35
N ARG A 41 9.79 0.47 13.38
CA ARG A 41 10.56 0.16 12.18
C ARG A 41 9.86 -1.00 11.46
N VAL A 42 9.34 -0.72 10.27
CA VAL A 42 8.49 -1.67 9.55
C VAL A 42 9.01 -1.91 8.15
N ARG A 43 8.90 -3.15 7.69
CA ARG A 43 9.19 -3.49 6.30
C ARG A 43 8.00 -4.24 5.70
N GLY A 44 7.62 -3.84 4.49
CA GLY A 44 6.57 -4.51 3.73
C GLY A 44 7.15 -5.34 2.60
N PHE A 45 6.47 -6.44 2.28
CA PHE A 45 6.85 -7.31 1.17
C PHE A 45 5.60 -7.69 0.37
N ASP A 46 5.76 -7.77 -0.95
CA ASP A 46 4.71 -8.26 -1.83
C ASP A 46 5.35 -8.98 -3.02
N GLY A 47 4.68 -10.01 -3.52
CA GLY A 47 5.14 -10.74 -4.70
C GLY A 47 4.91 -9.99 -6.00
N ALA A 48 4.04 -8.99 -6.02
CA ALA A 48 3.82 -8.15 -7.19
C ALA A 48 4.89 -7.07 -7.28
N SER A 49 5.05 -6.49 -8.47
CA SER A 49 6.06 -5.45 -8.68
C SER A 49 5.60 -4.07 -8.21
N ASP A 50 4.34 -3.91 -7.84
CA ASP A 50 3.81 -2.67 -7.30
C ASP A 50 2.62 -2.95 -6.38
N VAL A 51 2.12 -1.88 -5.75
CA VAL A 51 0.97 -1.95 -4.85
C VAL A 51 -0.31 -2.27 -5.61
N GLY A 52 -1.35 -2.69 -4.89
CA GLY A 52 -2.67 -2.92 -5.48
C GLY A 52 -3.37 -4.18 -5.00
N GLY A 53 -2.63 -5.19 -4.57
CA GLY A 53 -3.23 -6.43 -4.06
C GLY A 53 -4.19 -7.05 -5.07
N THR A 54 -5.43 -7.25 -4.66
CA THR A 54 -6.50 -7.78 -5.53
C THR A 54 -6.57 -7.01 -6.86
N TRP A 55 -6.37 -5.70 -6.83
CA TRP A 55 -6.52 -4.86 -8.02
C TRP A 55 -5.26 -4.83 -8.88
N TRP A 56 -4.15 -5.29 -8.38
CA TRP A 56 -2.99 -5.61 -9.20
C TRP A 56 -3.24 -6.87 -10.03
N TYR A 57 -3.83 -7.90 -9.41
CA TYR A 57 -4.01 -9.21 -10.06
C TYR A 57 -5.27 -9.30 -10.91
N ASN A 58 -6.34 -8.56 -10.59
CA ASN A 58 -7.61 -8.66 -11.29
C ASN A 58 -7.78 -7.55 -12.32
N ARG A 59 -7.26 -7.80 -13.52
CA ARG A 59 -7.20 -6.83 -14.61
C ARG A 59 -8.00 -7.26 -15.84
N TYR A 60 -8.88 -8.23 -15.70
CA TYR A 60 -9.68 -8.71 -16.81
C TYR A 60 -10.67 -7.63 -17.25
N PRO A 61 -11.16 -7.70 -18.53
CA PRO A 61 -12.12 -6.73 -19.02
C PRO A 61 -13.37 -6.67 -18.13
N GLY A 62 -13.74 -5.47 -17.72
CA GLY A 62 -14.91 -5.25 -16.87
C GLY A 62 -14.66 -5.42 -15.39
N ALA A 63 -13.43 -5.70 -14.96
CA ALA A 63 -13.11 -5.80 -13.53
C ALA A 63 -13.45 -4.49 -12.81
N ARG A 64 -14.29 -4.57 -11.79
CA ARG A 64 -14.81 -3.41 -11.02
C ARG A 64 -15.02 -3.79 -9.59
N VAL A 65 -15.14 -2.76 -8.74
CA VAL A 65 -15.61 -2.94 -7.37
C VAL A 65 -17.10 -3.29 -7.38
N ASP A 66 -17.54 -4.00 -6.36
CA ASP A 66 -18.91 -4.50 -6.24
C ASP A 66 -19.78 -3.64 -5.33
N ALA A 67 -19.23 -2.56 -4.78
CA ALA A 67 -19.91 -1.62 -3.90
C ALA A 67 -19.47 -0.20 -4.26
N PRO A 68 -20.18 0.84 -3.78
CA PRO A 68 -19.76 2.21 -4.06
C PRO A 68 -18.32 2.46 -3.60
N SER A 69 -17.53 3.11 -4.47
CA SER A 69 -16.12 3.38 -4.18
C SER A 69 -15.97 4.19 -2.89
N THR A 70 -16.83 5.16 -2.68
CA THR A 70 -16.94 5.87 -1.41
C THR A 70 -18.21 5.39 -0.72
N PRO A 71 -18.14 4.90 0.53
CA PRO A 71 -16.98 4.86 1.43
C PRO A 71 -16.20 3.54 1.42
N PHE A 72 -16.56 2.56 0.59
CA PHE A 72 -16.09 1.19 0.78
C PHE A 72 -14.67 0.92 0.28
N TYR A 73 -14.18 1.71 -0.67
CA TYR A 73 -12.86 1.50 -1.29
C TYR A 73 -11.92 2.70 -1.13
N ALA A 74 -12.29 3.66 -0.28
CA ALA A 74 -11.47 4.82 0.01
C ALA A 74 -11.03 4.79 1.47
N TYR A 75 -9.78 5.15 1.71
CA TYR A 75 -9.28 5.26 3.08
C TYR A 75 -9.90 6.44 3.81
N THR A 76 -10.06 6.30 5.12
CA THR A 76 -10.64 7.33 5.97
C THR A 76 -9.65 7.88 7.00
N PHE A 77 -8.39 7.43 6.97
CA PHE A 77 -7.41 7.82 7.99
C PHE A 77 -6.84 9.22 7.77
N SER A 78 -7.11 9.84 6.64
CA SER A 78 -6.61 11.19 6.31
C SER A 78 -7.69 11.98 5.60
N ALA A 79 -8.10 13.11 6.20
CA ALA A 79 -9.08 14.01 5.61
C ALA A 79 -8.53 14.65 4.33
N GLU A 80 -7.24 15.00 4.33
CA GLU A 80 -6.58 15.57 3.17
C GLU A 80 -6.58 14.60 2.00
N LEU A 81 -6.27 13.33 2.24
CA LEU A 81 -6.32 12.31 1.20
C LEU A 81 -7.72 12.20 0.61
N ALA A 82 -8.75 12.21 1.45
CA ALA A 82 -10.13 12.12 0.99
C ALA A 82 -10.49 13.30 0.09
N GLN A 83 -9.96 14.48 0.36
CA GLN A 83 -10.21 15.69 -0.45
C GLN A 83 -9.39 15.70 -1.74
N GLU A 84 -8.22 15.07 -1.75
CA GLU A 84 -7.34 15.02 -2.93
C GLU A 84 -7.86 14.13 -4.03
N TRP A 85 -8.75 13.20 -3.71
CA TRP A 85 -9.14 12.13 -4.63
C TRP A 85 -10.62 12.21 -4.98
N SER A 86 -10.91 12.08 -6.27
CA SER A 86 -12.28 11.98 -6.79
C SER A 86 -12.41 10.73 -7.64
N TRP A 87 -13.46 9.98 -7.40
CA TRP A 87 -13.79 8.80 -8.22
C TRP A 87 -14.61 9.25 -9.43
N SER A 88 -14.28 8.73 -10.62
CA SER A 88 -15.02 9.08 -11.82
C SER A 88 -16.35 8.34 -11.93
N GLU A 89 -16.52 7.24 -11.19
CA GLU A 89 -17.73 6.41 -11.20
C GLU A 89 -18.04 5.97 -9.79
N THR A 90 -19.32 5.70 -9.52
CA THR A 90 -19.75 5.18 -8.23
C THR A 90 -19.10 3.84 -7.94
N GLN A 91 -19.09 2.94 -8.93
CA GLN A 91 -18.42 1.64 -8.84
C GLN A 91 -17.24 1.65 -9.80
N SER A 92 -16.08 1.96 -9.28
CA SER A 92 -14.90 2.22 -10.08
C SER A 92 -14.31 0.97 -10.72
N THR A 93 -13.60 1.20 -11.83
CA THR A 93 -12.87 0.13 -12.51
C THR A 93 -11.65 -0.30 -11.71
N SER A 94 -11.17 -1.51 -11.96
CA SER A 94 -9.93 -2.03 -11.40
C SER A 94 -8.77 -1.07 -11.65
N ALA A 95 -8.68 -0.50 -12.85
CA ALA A 95 -7.62 0.45 -13.20
C ALA A 95 -7.66 1.69 -12.32
N GLN A 96 -8.84 2.24 -12.04
CA GLN A 96 -8.94 3.42 -11.20
C GLN A 96 -8.62 3.11 -9.73
N VAL A 97 -9.02 1.93 -9.24
CA VAL A 97 -8.64 1.52 -7.87
C VAL A 97 -7.12 1.41 -7.75
N ARG A 98 -6.45 0.81 -8.76
CA ARG A 98 -4.98 0.76 -8.76
C ARG A 98 -4.36 2.15 -8.75
N THR A 99 -4.86 3.06 -9.58
CA THR A 99 -4.37 4.43 -9.62
C THR A 99 -4.55 5.12 -8.26
N TYR A 100 -5.67 4.90 -7.60
CA TYR A 100 -5.89 5.40 -6.25
C TYR A 100 -4.86 4.86 -5.27
N LEU A 101 -4.61 3.54 -5.28
CA LEU A 101 -3.65 2.93 -4.36
C LEU A 101 -2.22 3.39 -4.67
N GLU A 102 -1.88 3.58 -5.93
CA GLU A 102 -0.59 4.18 -6.31
C GLU A 102 -0.46 5.61 -5.77
N HIS A 103 -1.52 6.39 -5.88
CA HIS A 103 -1.56 7.75 -5.32
C HIS A 103 -1.34 7.73 -3.80
N VAL A 104 -1.99 6.82 -3.10
CA VAL A 104 -1.81 6.67 -1.65
C VAL A 104 -0.37 6.26 -1.32
N ALA A 105 0.19 5.31 -2.06
CA ALA A 105 1.57 4.87 -1.85
C ALA A 105 2.56 6.01 -2.06
N ASP A 106 2.36 6.83 -3.08
CA ASP A 106 3.21 7.99 -3.35
C ASP A 106 3.03 9.07 -2.28
N ARG A 107 1.79 9.34 -1.91
CA ARG A 107 1.43 10.40 -0.95
C ARG A 107 2.01 10.14 0.45
N PHE A 108 2.08 8.88 0.87
CA PHE A 108 2.54 8.48 2.19
C PHE A 108 3.86 7.72 2.18
N ASP A 109 4.52 7.66 1.03
CA ASP A 109 5.84 7.00 0.88
C ASP A 109 5.80 5.55 1.40
N LEU A 110 4.93 4.75 0.78
CA LEU A 110 4.71 3.37 1.23
C LEU A 110 5.41 2.32 0.36
N ARG A 111 6.22 2.71 -0.63
CA ARG A 111 6.98 1.75 -1.45
C ARG A 111 8.33 1.42 -0.85
#